data_ec4f260a7cc54c8ee9e228f0fee8bc37
#
_entry.id   ec4f260a7cc54c8ee9e228f0fee8bc37
#
_cell.length_a   1.000
_cell.length_b   1.000
_cell.length_c   1.000
_cell.angle_alpha   90.00
_cell.angle_beta   90.00
_cell.angle_gamma   90.00
#
_symmetry.space_group_name_H-M   'P 1'
#
loop_
_entity.id
_entity.type
_entity.pdbx_description
1 polymer ?
#
loop_
_entity_poly.entity_id
_entity_poly.type
_entity_poly.pdbx_seq_one_letter_code
_entity_poly.pdbx_strand_id
1 'polypeptide(L)'
;MADPTYTPPEVWAPDTENGGRFASINRPTAGAREDKELPVGEHDFQLYSLATPNGVKVTVLLEELLALGKQEAEYDAYFINIGEGDQFGSGFVAAN
;
A
#
# COMPACT_ATOMS: atom_id res chain seq x y z
N MET A 1 -28.61 -12.09 12.56
CA MET A 1 -29.97 -11.58 12.28
C MET A 1 -29.91 -10.07 12.11
N ALA A 2 -30.55 -9.54 11.10
CA ALA A 2 -30.58 -8.10 10.88
C ALA A 2 -31.43 -7.38 11.93
N ASP A 3 -31.02 -6.19 12.31
CA ASP A 3 -31.81 -5.31 13.17
C ASP A 3 -33.10 -4.96 12.44
N PRO A 4 -34.30 -5.20 13.04
CA PRO A 4 -35.56 -4.91 12.36
C PRO A 4 -35.79 -3.43 12.06
N THR A 5 -35.02 -2.53 12.68
CA THR A 5 -35.06 -1.09 12.40
C THR A 5 -34.12 -0.69 11.27
N TYR A 6 -33.24 -1.58 10.84
CA TYR A 6 -32.28 -1.29 9.78
C TYR A 6 -32.90 -1.38 8.40
N THR A 7 -32.74 -0.32 7.62
CA THR A 7 -33.15 -0.28 6.23
C THR A 7 -31.89 -0.13 5.37
N PRO A 8 -31.55 -1.16 4.57
CA PRO A 8 -30.36 -1.05 3.70
C PRO A 8 -30.54 0.06 2.66
N PRO A 9 -29.47 0.78 2.30
CA PRO A 9 -29.54 1.77 1.22
C PRO A 9 -29.76 1.08 -0.13
N GLU A 10 -30.38 1.79 -1.07
CA GLU A 10 -30.53 1.26 -2.44
C GLU A 10 -29.17 1.09 -3.13
N VAL A 11 -28.26 2.00 -2.86
CA VAL A 11 -26.88 1.94 -3.37
C VAL A 11 -25.93 1.88 -2.18
N TRP A 12 -25.16 0.79 -2.12
CA TRP A 12 -24.17 0.67 -1.06
C TRP A 12 -23.04 1.67 -1.27
N ALA A 13 -22.60 2.30 -0.18
CA ALA A 13 -21.44 3.16 -0.17
C ALA A 13 -20.55 2.78 1.02
N PRO A 14 -19.21 2.91 0.89
CA PRO A 14 -18.31 2.62 1.99
C PRO A 14 -18.49 3.64 3.12
N ASP A 15 -18.45 3.15 4.35
CA ASP A 15 -18.45 4.00 5.53
C ASP A 15 -17.02 4.43 5.81
N THR A 16 -16.78 5.74 5.84
CA THR A 16 -15.45 6.31 6.09
C THR A 16 -15.23 6.66 7.55
N GLU A 17 -16.23 6.54 8.39
CA GLU A 17 -16.15 6.89 9.81
C GLU A 17 -16.11 5.67 10.73
N ASN A 18 -16.82 4.62 10.39
CA ASN A 18 -16.84 3.37 11.14
C ASN A 18 -15.88 2.36 10.49
N GLY A 19 -15.13 1.65 11.26
CA GLY A 19 -14.13 0.69 10.78
C GLY A 19 -12.74 0.96 11.34
N GLY A 20 -12.66 1.84 12.33
CA GLY A 20 -11.42 2.14 13.02
C GLY A 20 -10.45 2.95 12.18
N ARG A 21 -9.17 2.80 12.46
CA ARG A 21 -8.11 3.59 11.84
C ARG A 21 -7.96 3.38 10.33
N PHE A 22 -8.53 2.32 9.80
CA PHE A 22 -8.43 2.00 8.37
C PHE A 22 -9.68 2.36 7.56
N ALA A 23 -10.71 2.91 8.20
CA ALA A 23 -11.97 3.21 7.51
C ALA A 23 -11.79 4.16 6.34
N SER A 24 -10.94 5.17 6.48
CA SER A 24 -10.73 6.19 5.46
C SER A 24 -9.90 5.72 4.26
N ILE A 25 -9.26 4.56 4.34
CA ILE A 25 -8.42 4.06 3.24
C ILE A 25 -9.13 3.04 2.37
N ASN A 26 -10.29 2.56 2.80
CA ASN A 26 -11.10 1.62 2.02
C ASN A 26 -12.13 2.39 1.20
N ARG A 27 -12.00 2.34 -0.11
CA ARG A 27 -12.97 2.99 -0.99
C ARG A 27 -13.01 2.30 -2.35
N PRO A 28 -14.16 2.38 -3.05
CA PRO A 28 -14.35 1.68 -4.32
C PRO A 28 -13.71 2.36 -5.53
N THR A 29 -13.23 3.58 -5.36
CA THR A 29 -12.64 4.33 -6.48
C THR A 29 -11.13 4.15 -6.52
N ALA A 30 -10.60 3.96 -7.73
CA ALA A 30 -9.16 3.91 -7.95
C ALA A 30 -8.59 5.32 -8.17
N GLY A 31 -7.28 5.42 -8.15
CA GLY A 31 -6.57 6.66 -8.43
C GLY A 31 -5.96 7.32 -7.20
N ALA A 32 -5.18 8.35 -7.45
CA ALA A 32 -4.47 9.06 -6.41
C ALA A 32 -5.39 9.97 -5.61
N ARG A 33 -5.13 10.08 -4.31
CA ARG A 33 -5.80 11.03 -3.43
C ARG A 33 -5.06 12.36 -3.33
N GLU A 34 -3.74 12.31 -3.52
CA GLU A 34 -2.88 13.48 -3.33
C GLU A 34 -1.67 13.40 -4.24
N ASP A 35 -1.10 14.53 -4.56
CA ASP A 35 0.16 14.59 -5.28
C ASP A 35 1.29 14.34 -4.30
N LYS A 36 1.96 13.21 -4.47
CA LYS A 36 3.06 12.81 -3.62
C LYS A 36 4.04 11.99 -4.44
N GLU A 37 5.24 12.54 -4.62
CA GLU A 37 6.29 11.85 -5.35
C GLU A 37 6.83 10.68 -4.53
N LEU A 38 7.22 9.61 -5.23
CA LEU A 38 7.98 8.54 -4.58
C LEU A 38 9.45 8.94 -4.50
N PRO A 39 10.11 8.68 -3.36
CA PRO A 39 11.56 8.82 -3.30
C PRO A 39 12.22 7.81 -4.23
N VAL A 40 13.36 8.17 -4.80
CA VAL A 40 14.14 7.31 -5.69
C VAL A 40 15.59 7.36 -5.25
N GLY A 41 16.21 6.19 -5.08
CA GLY A 41 17.61 6.06 -4.71
C GLY A 41 18.48 5.71 -5.91
N GLU A 42 19.64 5.11 -5.62
CA GLU A 42 20.69 4.87 -6.62
C GLU A 42 20.62 3.50 -7.28
N HIS A 43 19.98 2.51 -6.65
CA HIS A 43 19.93 1.15 -7.18
C HIS A 43 18.83 0.99 -8.22
N ASP A 44 18.99 -0.01 -9.08
CA ASP A 44 18.01 -0.31 -10.11
C ASP A 44 16.67 -0.74 -9.51
N PHE A 45 16.71 -1.50 -8.40
CA PHE A 45 15.48 -1.89 -7.71
C PHE A 45 15.12 -0.86 -6.65
N GLN A 46 13.90 -0.37 -6.74
CA GLN A 46 13.32 0.55 -5.78
C GLN A 46 12.12 -0.12 -5.13
N LEU A 47 12.24 -0.45 -3.84
CA LEU A 47 11.22 -1.18 -3.09
C LEU A 47 10.40 -0.23 -2.22
N TYR A 48 9.11 -0.17 -2.48
CA TYR A 48 8.16 0.61 -1.70
C TYR A 48 7.23 -0.37 -0.99
N SER A 49 7.36 -0.50 0.31
CA SER A 49 6.72 -1.60 1.02
C SER A 49 6.43 -1.28 2.48
N LEU A 50 5.60 -2.12 3.05
CA LEU A 50 5.34 -2.17 4.48
C LEU A 50 5.69 -3.58 4.95
N ALA A 51 6.22 -3.71 6.17
CA ALA A 51 6.63 -4.99 6.72
C ALA A 51 5.42 -5.85 7.15
N THR A 52 4.58 -6.18 6.20
CA THR A 52 3.50 -7.15 6.32
C THR A 52 3.99 -8.52 5.85
N PRO A 53 3.27 -9.63 6.11
CA PRO A 53 3.69 -10.94 5.60
C PRO A 53 3.95 -10.97 4.10
N ASN A 54 3.15 -10.26 3.29
CA ASN A 54 3.35 -10.20 1.85
C ASN A 54 4.51 -9.28 1.45
N GLY A 55 4.68 -8.15 2.12
CA GLY A 55 5.78 -7.23 1.85
C GLY A 55 7.14 -7.85 2.18
N VAL A 56 7.22 -8.62 3.24
CA VAL A 56 8.45 -9.30 3.68
C VAL A 56 8.93 -10.31 2.65
N LYS A 57 8.03 -10.93 1.89
CA LYS A 57 8.41 -11.91 0.85
C LYS A 57 9.37 -11.33 -0.17
N VAL A 58 9.15 -10.10 -0.61
CA VAL A 58 10.03 -9.44 -1.60
C VAL A 58 11.38 -9.14 -0.98
N THR A 59 11.40 -8.63 0.25
CA THR A 59 12.64 -8.35 0.97
C THR A 59 13.48 -9.62 1.15
N VAL A 60 12.85 -10.71 1.56
CA VAL A 60 13.53 -12.00 1.71
C VAL A 60 14.12 -12.46 0.39
N LEU A 61 13.38 -12.36 -0.71
CA LEU A 61 13.89 -12.74 -2.03
C LEU A 61 15.14 -11.92 -2.41
N LEU A 62 15.09 -10.60 -2.26
CA LEU A 62 16.21 -9.74 -2.61
C LEU A 62 17.44 -10.04 -1.73
N GLU A 63 17.24 -10.22 -0.42
CA GLU A 63 18.33 -10.55 0.50
C GLU A 63 18.94 -11.93 0.21
N GLU A 64 18.13 -12.91 -0.16
CA GLU A 64 18.61 -14.23 -0.55
C GLU A 64 19.47 -14.16 -1.83
N LEU A 65 19.05 -13.37 -2.81
CA LEU A 65 19.83 -13.16 -4.03
C LEU A 65 21.17 -12.48 -3.74
N LEU A 66 21.19 -11.50 -2.85
CA LEU A 66 22.42 -10.84 -2.43
C LEU A 66 23.35 -11.82 -1.70
N ALA A 67 22.80 -12.68 -0.86
CA ALA A 67 23.58 -13.71 -0.15
C ALA A 67 24.22 -14.71 -1.13
N LEU A 68 23.61 -14.92 -2.29
CA LEU A 68 24.14 -15.75 -3.37
C LEU A 68 25.16 -15.01 -4.25
N GLY A 69 25.46 -13.76 -3.96
CA GLY A 69 26.41 -12.96 -4.72
C GLY A 69 25.83 -12.26 -5.95
N LYS A 70 24.50 -12.16 -6.04
CA LYS A 70 23.82 -11.47 -7.14
C LYS A 70 23.70 -9.99 -6.84
N GLN A 71 24.74 -9.24 -7.09
CA GLN A 71 24.81 -7.80 -6.78
C GLN A 71 23.75 -6.98 -7.51
N GLU A 72 23.25 -7.47 -8.63
CA GLU A 72 22.17 -6.83 -9.38
C GLU A 72 20.87 -6.75 -8.57
N ALA A 73 20.77 -7.52 -7.50
CA ALA A 73 19.61 -7.48 -6.60
C ALA A 73 19.69 -6.41 -5.51
N GLU A 74 20.73 -5.59 -5.51
CA GLU A 74 20.78 -4.45 -4.58
C GLU A 74 19.59 -3.52 -4.80
N TYR A 75 19.05 -3.00 -3.72
CA TYR A 75 17.81 -2.23 -3.76
C TYR A 75 17.81 -1.12 -2.73
N ASP A 76 17.01 -0.09 -3.00
CA ASP A 76 16.68 0.95 -2.03
C ASP A 76 15.29 0.68 -1.49
N ALA A 77 15.13 0.71 -0.18
CA ALA A 77 13.88 0.38 0.48
C ALA A 77 13.25 1.62 1.11
N TYR A 78 11.96 1.80 0.85
CA TYR A 78 11.18 2.92 1.37
C TYR A 78 9.90 2.41 2.02
N PHE A 79 9.61 2.94 3.19
CA PHE A 79 8.42 2.56 3.94
C PHE A 79 7.17 3.24 3.36
N ILE A 80 6.12 2.46 3.18
CA ILE A 80 4.80 2.96 2.79
C ILE A 80 3.88 2.87 3.99
N ASN A 81 3.48 4.01 4.53
CA ASN A 81 2.58 4.06 5.68
C ASN A 81 1.13 4.03 5.22
N ILE A 82 0.53 2.85 5.24
CA ILE A 82 -0.86 2.68 4.80
C ILE A 82 -1.87 3.39 5.72
N GLY A 83 -1.52 3.57 6.99
CA GLY A 83 -2.36 4.30 7.93
C GLY A 83 -2.47 5.79 7.61
N GLU A 84 -1.46 6.35 6.95
CA GLU A 84 -1.45 7.73 6.48
C GLU A 84 -1.86 7.88 5.01
N GLY A 85 -2.12 6.78 4.32
CA GLY A 85 -2.57 6.81 2.94
C GLY A 85 -1.47 6.96 1.90
N ASP A 86 -0.22 6.64 2.22
CA ASP A 86 0.91 6.73 1.28
C ASP A 86 0.66 5.96 -0.02
N GLN A 87 -0.09 4.85 0.03
CA GLN A 87 -0.45 4.06 -1.15
C GLN A 87 -1.37 4.81 -2.12
N PHE A 88 -1.92 5.93 -1.72
CA PHE A 88 -2.79 6.77 -2.56
C PHE A 88 -2.08 8.03 -3.08
N GLY A 89 -0.78 8.15 -2.88
CA GLY A 89 0.00 9.22 -3.48
C GLY A 89 0.13 9.02 -4.99
N SER A 90 0.22 10.12 -5.74
CA SER A 90 0.26 10.07 -7.21
C SER A 90 1.43 9.26 -7.76
N GLY A 91 2.60 9.38 -7.14
CA GLY A 91 3.77 8.63 -7.56
C GLY A 91 3.60 7.13 -7.39
N PHE A 92 3.07 6.70 -6.25
CA PHE A 92 2.81 5.28 -6.00
C PHE A 92 1.74 4.72 -6.94
N VAL A 93 0.67 5.47 -7.15
CA VAL A 93 -0.42 5.06 -8.05
C VAL A 93 0.09 4.94 -9.49
N ALA A 94 0.96 5.84 -9.92
CA ALA A 94 1.56 5.77 -11.26
C ALA A 94 2.50 4.57 -11.42
N ALA A 95 3.20 4.17 -10.36
CA ALA A 95 4.12 3.04 -10.40
C ALA A 95 3.41 1.69 -10.35
N ASN A 96 2.23 1.66 -9.76
CA ASN A 96 1.48 0.43 -9.54
C ASN A 96 0.07 0.56 -10.22
#